data_bf0221705d2631a10c026a3dfdf0c1a2
#
_entry.id   bf0221705d2631a10c026a3dfdf0c1a2
#
_cell.length_a   1.000
_cell.length_b   1.000
_cell.length_c   1.000
_cell.angle_alpha   90.00
_cell.angle_beta   90.00
_cell.angle_gamma   90.00
#
_symmetry.space_group_name_H-M   'P 1'
#
loop_
_entity.id
_entity.type
_entity.pdbx_description
1 polymer ?
#
loop_
_entity_poly.entity_id
_entity_poly.type
_entity_poly.pdbx_seq_one_letter_code
_entity_poly.pdbx_strand_id
1 'polypeptide(L)'
;MPNFRMTLSYDGTRYNGWQRQGNTPDTIQGRLEAVLSDLLAQPVEVAGSGRTDAGVHARMQTASFRAKTDLPAPELLRRLRARLPGDIGVLTLEETAPRFHARLSCRGKTYVYRIWNSETPNVFERRYVYALPQPLDTAAMQRAAALLCGTHDYTSFCANRRMKKSAVRTVDAITVERLGEEVRLTFSGDGFLYHMVRILTGTLLEVGLGQRDAGTMPDVLAARDRATAGATAPARGLILWETRYAHTHPETGEEKRE
;
A
#
# COMPACT_ATOMS: atom_id res chain seq x y z
N MET A 1 26.24 10.83 -8.86
CA MET A 1 25.70 9.49 -8.64
C MET A 1 24.29 9.48 -9.16
N PRO A 2 23.99 8.74 -10.23
CA PRO A 2 22.66 8.63 -10.80
C PRO A 2 21.62 8.23 -9.77
N ASN A 3 20.41 8.77 -9.90
CA ASN A 3 19.26 8.44 -9.10
C ASN A 3 18.26 7.68 -9.97
N PHE A 4 17.78 6.54 -9.48
CA PHE A 4 16.87 5.66 -10.21
C PHE A 4 15.51 5.62 -9.54
N ARG A 5 14.48 5.59 -10.37
CA ARG A 5 13.10 5.30 -10.00
C ARG A 5 12.71 3.96 -10.59
N MET A 6 12.08 3.11 -9.82
CA MET A 6 11.50 1.85 -10.29
C MET A 6 10.08 1.69 -9.81
N THR A 7 9.25 1.09 -10.65
CA THR A 7 7.91 0.62 -10.28
C THR A 7 7.95 -0.90 -10.21
N LEU A 8 7.34 -1.47 -9.17
CA LEU A 8 7.39 -2.90 -8.93
C LEU A 8 6.07 -3.46 -8.40
N SER A 9 5.83 -4.73 -8.66
CA SER A 9 4.75 -5.53 -8.08
C SER A 9 5.32 -6.65 -7.24
N TYR A 10 4.58 -7.12 -6.23
CA TYR A 10 4.98 -8.28 -5.45
C TYR A 10 3.82 -9.00 -4.79
N ASP A 11 3.94 -10.32 -4.68
CA ASP A 11 3.17 -11.16 -3.77
C ASP A 11 3.82 -11.11 -2.38
N GLY A 12 3.16 -10.43 -1.44
CA GLY A 12 3.66 -10.25 -0.07
C GLY A 12 3.53 -11.48 0.84
N THR A 13 2.91 -12.58 0.37
CA THR A 13 2.53 -13.74 1.19
C THR A 13 3.70 -14.30 2.01
N ARG A 14 4.90 -14.37 1.43
CA ARG A 14 6.09 -14.95 2.06
C ARG A 14 7.00 -13.93 2.75
N TYR A 15 6.63 -12.63 2.73
CA TYR A 15 7.47 -11.56 3.21
C TYR A 15 6.97 -10.94 4.52
N ASN A 16 7.90 -10.59 5.38
CA ASN A 16 7.67 -9.84 6.61
C ASN A 16 7.45 -8.33 6.33
N GLY A 17 6.79 -8.04 5.22
CA GLY A 17 6.47 -6.71 4.73
C GLY A 17 7.58 -6.08 3.88
N TRP A 18 7.43 -4.79 3.64
CA TRP A 18 8.38 -4.02 2.83
C TRP A 18 9.72 -3.81 3.53
N GLN A 19 9.68 -3.26 4.75
CA GLN A 19 10.85 -2.69 5.41
C GLN A 19 11.88 -3.74 5.82
N ARG A 20 13.16 -3.55 5.45
CA ARG A 20 14.29 -4.36 5.95
C ARG A 20 14.32 -4.38 7.48
N GLN A 21 14.53 -5.53 8.05
CA GLN A 21 14.58 -5.81 9.48
C GLN A 21 15.87 -6.54 9.81
N GLY A 22 16.38 -6.34 11.03
CA GLY A 22 17.64 -6.98 11.45
C GLY A 22 17.52 -8.47 11.78
N ASN A 23 16.30 -8.96 12.01
CA ASN A 23 16.01 -10.33 12.45
C ASN A 23 15.54 -11.26 11.30
N THR A 24 15.36 -10.75 10.09
CA THR A 24 14.93 -11.55 8.94
C THR A 24 15.40 -10.95 7.62
N PRO A 25 15.88 -11.76 6.67
CA PRO A 25 16.16 -11.34 5.31
C PRO A 25 14.90 -11.28 4.43
N ASP A 26 13.77 -11.84 4.90
CA ASP A 26 12.56 -12.03 4.11
C ASP A 26 11.67 -10.77 4.11
N THR A 27 12.21 -9.70 3.53
CA THR A 27 11.50 -8.44 3.28
C THR A 27 11.72 -8.02 1.84
N ILE A 28 10.74 -7.29 1.26
CA ILE A 28 10.83 -6.84 -0.13
C ILE A 28 12.05 -5.94 -0.33
N GLN A 29 12.24 -4.96 0.56
CA GLN A 29 13.39 -4.04 0.52
C GLN A 29 14.71 -4.80 0.64
N GLY A 30 14.82 -5.75 1.57
CA GLY A 30 16.05 -6.53 1.77
C GLY A 30 16.42 -7.35 0.54
N ARG A 31 15.44 -7.97 -0.15
CA ARG A 31 15.67 -8.72 -1.39
C ARG A 31 16.13 -7.81 -2.53
N LEU A 32 15.51 -6.64 -2.70
CA LEU A 32 15.92 -5.65 -3.70
C LEU A 32 17.33 -5.13 -3.45
N GLU A 33 17.64 -4.75 -2.21
CA GLU A 33 18.95 -4.24 -1.81
C GLU A 33 20.07 -5.30 -2.01
N ALA A 34 19.80 -6.54 -1.65
CA ALA A 34 20.76 -7.64 -1.83
C ALA A 34 21.08 -7.86 -3.33
N VAL A 35 20.05 -7.95 -4.18
CA VAL A 35 20.25 -8.17 -5.62
C VAL A 35 20.92 -6.98 -6.30
N LEU A 36 20.51 -5.74 -5.96
CA LEU A 36 21.12 -4.52 -6.52
C LEU A 36 22.57 -4.36 -6.07
N SER A 37 22.87 -4.64 -4.79
CA SER A 37 24.23 -4.52 -4.28
C SER A 37 25.18 -5.54 -4.92
N ASP A 38 24.71 -6.77 -5.15
CA ASP A 38 25.48 -7.80 -5.87
C ASP A 38 25.69 -7.43 -7.35
N LEU A 39 24.62 -6.98 -8.04
CA LEU A 39 24.68 -6.56 -9.45
C LEU A 39 25.65 -5.42 -9.70
N LEU A 40 25.72 -4.46 -8.77
CA LEU A 40 26.46 -3.21 -8.94
C LEU A 40 27.78 -3.20 -8.16
N ALA A 41 28.11 -4.29 -7.46
CA ALA A 41 29.32 -4.45 -6.64
C ALA A 41 29.52 -3.29 -5.65
N GLN A 42 28.43 -2.74 -5.10
CA GLN A 42 28.43 -1.66 -4.11
C GLN A 42 27.18 -1.75 -3.24
N PRO A 43 27.22 -1.25 -1.98
CA PRO A 43 26.03 -1.15 -1.15
C PRO A 43 24.97 -0.25 -1.80
N VAL A 44 23.73 -0.75 -1.90
CA VAL A 44 22.59 0.02 -2.44
C VAL A 44 21.48 0.02 -1.41
N GLU A 45 21.02 1.22 -1.05
CA GLU A 45 19.84 1.41 -0.22
C GLU A 45 18.63 1.77 -1.08
N VAL A 46 17.49 1.14 -0.81
CA VAL A 46 16.25 1.30 -1.57
C VAL A 46 15.19 1.97 -0.71
N ALA A 47 14.70 3.13 -1.14
CA ALA A 47 13.59 3.82 -0.49
C ALA A 47 12.27 3.52 -1.21
N GLY A 48 11.28 2.92 -0.53
CA GLY A 48 9.92 2.73 -1.07
C GLY A 48 9.02 3.94 -0.80
N SER A 49 7.97 4.11 -1.62
CA SER A 49 6.96 5.18 -1.43
C SER A 49 6.23 5.07 -0.09
N GLY A 50 6.06 3.86 0.40
CA GLY A 50 5.48 3.53 1.70
C GLY A 50 5.82 2.12 2.11
N ARG A 51 5.56 1.82 3.38
CA ARG A 51 5.70 0.47 3.92
C ARG A 51 4.40 -0.28 3.72
N THR A 52 4.49 -1.54 3.34
CA THR A 52 3.41 -2.51 3.42
C THR A 52 3.70 -3.48 4.56
N ASP A 53 2.65 -3.95 5.24
CA ASP A 53 2.77 -4.90 6.34
C ASP A 53 3.14 -6.31 5.82
N ALA A 54 3.50 -7.21 6.73
CA ALA A 54 3.68 -8.63 6.42
C ALA A 54 2.40 -9.20 5.75
N GLY A 55 2.58 -9.92 4.65
CA GLY A 55 1.50 -10.52 3.87
C GLY A 55 0.70 -9.56 2.98
N VAL A 56 1.01 -8.26 2.96
CA VAL A 56 0.37 -7.27 2.09
C VAL A 56 1.07 -7.23 0.73
N HIS A 57 0.30 -7.19 -0.35
CA HIS A 57 0.78 -7.19 -1.73
C HIS A 57 0.94 -5.78 -2.29
N ALA A 58 1.58 -5.67 -3.45
CA ALA A 58 1.56 -4.45 -4.24
C ALA A 58 1.43 -4.77 -5.73
N ARG A 59 0.63 -3.96 -6.43
CA ARG A 59 0.55 -3.93 -7.88
C ARG A 59 1.52 -2.90 -8.47
N MET A 60 1.61 -1.71 -7.85
CA MET A 60 2.45 -0.62 -8.31
C MET A 60 3.10 0.12 -7.14
N GLN A 61 4.05 -0.54 -6.45
CA GLN A 61 4.93 0.13 -5.51
C GLN A 61 5.98 0.92 -6.29
N THR A 62 6.23 2.17 -5.89
CA THR A 62 7.38 2.92 -6.40
C THR A 62 8.52 2.87 -5.39
N ALA A 63 9.73 2.68 -5.89
CA ALA A 63 10.95 2.76 -5.12
C ALA A 63 12.02 3.61 -5.82
N SER A 64 12.96 4.14 -5.06
CA SER A 64 14.12 4.88 -5.60
C SER A 64 15.39 4.45 -4.91
N PHE A 65 16.50 4.53 -5.64
CA PHE A 65 17.84 4.26 -5.11
C PHE A 65 18.89 5.07 -5.89
N ARG A 66 20.06 5.20 -5.30
CA ARG A 66 21.22 5.81 -5.95
C ARG A 66 22.33 4.81 -6.09
N ALA A 67 22.97 4.78 -7.25
CA ALA A 67 24.11 3.90 -7.51
C ALA A 67 25.04 4.52 -8.54
N LYS A 68 26.35 4.23 -8.45
CA LYS A 68 27.32 4.46 -9.54
C LYS A 68 27.24 3.29 -10.49
N THR A 69 26.94 3.54 -11.75
CA THR A 69 26.93 2.49 -12.78
C THR A 69 27.01 3.12 -14.16
N ASP A 70 27.68 2.42 -15.07
CA ASP A 70 27.71 2.73 -16.49
C ASP A 70 26.67 1.90 -17.27
N LEU A 71 25.92 1.03 -16.55
CA LEU A 71 24.86 0.25 -17.17
C LEU A 71 23.66 1.16 -17.50
N PRO A 72 23.21 1.18 -18.75
CA PRO A 72 21.95 1.85 -19.10
C PRO A 72 20.78 1.26 -18.30
N ALA A 73 19.80 2.09 -17.94
CA ALA A 73 18.63 1.67 -17.16
C ALA A 73 17.89 0.44 -17.74
N PRO A 74 17.70 0.28 -19.08
CA PRO A 74 17.08 -0.91 -19.63
C PRO A 74 17.89 -2.20 -19.38
N GLU A 75 19.22 -2.12 -19.45
CA GLU A 75 20.09 -3.27 -19.20
C GLU A 75 20.12 -3.62 -17.69
N LEU A 76 20.16 -2.61 -16.82
CA LEU A 76 20.05 -2.82 -15.38
C LEU A 76 18.71 -3.48 -15.03
N LEU A 77 17.59 -3.02 -15.64
CA LEU A 77 16.27 -3.62 -15.47
C LEU A 77 16.26 -5.10 -15.89
N ARG A 78 16.84 -5.42 -17.06
CA ARG A 78 16.91 -6.78 -17.56
C ARG A 78 17.67 -7.71 -16.60
N ARG A 79 18.83 -7.26 -16.10
CA ARG A 79 19.65 -8.02 -15.13
C ARG A 79 18.96 -8.18 -13.78
N LEU A 80 18.28 -7.12 -13.30
CA LEU A 80 17.54 -7.15 -12.05
C LEU A 80 16.40 -8.17 -12.10
N ARG A 81 15.61 -8.15 -13.19
CA ARG A 81 14.53 -9.13 -13.44
C ARG A 81 15.01 -10.58 -13.46
N ALA A 82 16.19 -10.82 -14.03
CA ALA A 82 16.75 -12.18 -14.13
C ALA A 82 17.20 -12.77 -12.78
N ARG A 83 17.39 -11.92 -11.73
CA ARG A 83 17.91 -12.34 -10.43
C ARG A 83 16.89 -12.26 -9.29
N LEU A 84 15.80 -11.54 -9.50
CA LEU A 84 14.73 -11.47 -8.51
C LEU A 84 13.89 -12.76 -8.51
N PRO A 85 13.36 -13.16 -7.35
CA PRO A 85 12.44 -14.28 -7.27
C PRO A 85 11.12 -13.95 -8.00
N GLY A 86 10.40 -14.99 -8.45
CA GLY A 86 9.19 -14.84 -9.28
C GLY A 86 8.02 -14.12 -8.62
N ASP A 87 8.09 -13.84 -7.32
CA ASP A 87 7.09 -13.10 -6.56
C ASP A 87 7.45 -11.61 -6.35
N ILE A 88 8.55 -11.13 -6.96
CA ILE A 88 8.91 -9.69 -7.04
C ILE A 88 9.20 -9.34 -8.50
N GLY A 89 8.31 -8.57 -9.12
CA GLY A 89 8.45 -8.10 -10.51
C GLY A 89 8.78 -6.62 -10.58
N VAL A 90 9.87 -6.22 -11.20
CA VAL A 90 10.16 -4.82 -11.52
C VAL A 90 9.54 -4.48 -12.88
N LEU A 91 8.56 -3.58 -12.88
CA LEU A 91 7.79 -3.21 -14.07
C LEU A 91 8.55 -2.20 -14.93
N THR A 92 9.10 -1.16 -14.28
CA THR A 92 9.89 -0.12 -14.92
C THR A 92 11.12 0.22 -14.09
N LEU A 93 12.18 0.70 -14.74
CA LEU A 93 13.35 1.29 -14.11
C LEU A 93 13.88 2.37 -15.04
N GLU A 94 14.07 3.57 -14.52
CA GLU A 94 14.52 4.75 -15.24
C GLU A 94 15.41 5.63 -14.38
N GLU A 95 16.29 6.40 -15.00
CA GLU A 95 16.95 7.49 -14.30
C GLU A 95 15.94 8.61 -14.03
N THR A 96 16.09 9.27 -12.90
CA THR A 96 15.16 10.30 -12.45
C THR A 96 15.90 11.52 -11.88
N ALA A 97 15.16 12.59 -11.65
CA ALA A 97 15.73 13.81 -11.10
C ALA A 97 16.55 13.55 -9.81
N PRO A 98 17.71 14.24 -9.62
CA PRO A 98 18.59 14.01 -8.47
C PRO A 98 17.91 14.17 -7.10
N ARG A 99 16.85 14.99 -7.01
CA ARG A 99 16.09 15.25 -5.78
C ARG A 99 14.89 14.31 -5.59
N PHE A 100 14.55 13.49 -6.58
CA PHE A 100 13.43 12.56 -6.45
C PHE A 100 13.70 11.56 -5.32
N HIS A 101 12.69 11.35 -4.48
CA HIS A 101 12.70 10.36 -3.42
C HIS A 101 11.33 9.69 -3.36
N ALA A 102 11.27 8.37 -3.56
CA ALA A 102 10.00 7.65 -3.69
C ALA A 102 8.98 7.94 -2.57
N ARG A 103 9.43 8.17 -1.33
CA ARG A 103 8.55 8.47 -0.21
C ARG A 103 8.20 9.96 -0.09
N LEU A 104 9.21 10.84 -0.22
CA LEU A 104 9.04 12.27 0.05
C LEU A 104 8.34 13.01 -1.09
N SER A 105 8.57 12.55 -2.33
CA SER A 105 7.93 13.08 -3.53
C SER A 105 6.52 12.51 -3.79
N CYS A 106 6.10 11.50 -3.01
CA CYS A 106 4.79 10.86 -3.19
C CYS A 106 3.68 11.79 -2.71
N ARG A 107 2.67 12.02 -3.56
CA ARG A 107 1.53 12.92 -3.31
C ARG A 107 0.27 12.16 -2.87
N GLY A 108 0.17 10.87 -3.17
CA GLY A 108 -0.97 10.06 -2.78
C GLY A 108 -0.79 8.59 -3.09
N LYS A 109 -1.67 7.77 -2.51
CA LYS A 109 -1.68 6.31 -2.66
C LYS A 109 -3.10 5.82 -2.79
N THR A 110 -3.24 4.78 -3.58
CA THR A 110 -4.48 4.00 -3.68
C THR A 110 -4.22 2.59 -3.20
N TYR A 111 -5.05 2.11 -2.31
CA TYR A 111 -5.09 0.72 -1.87
C TYR A 111 -6.39 0.08 -2.28
N VAL A 112 -6.35 -1.20 -2.59
CA VAL A 112 -7.52 -2.02 -2.85
C VAL A 112 -7.54 -3.16 -1.84
N TYR A 113 -8.68 -3.36 -1.19
CA TYR A 113 -8.93 -4.52 -0.36
C TYR A 113 -9.97 -5.41 -1.03
N ARG A 114 -9.65 -6.68 -1.23
CA ARG A 114 -10.48 -7.65 -1.94
C ARG A 114 -11.06 -8.66 -0.96
N ILE A 115 -12.39 -8.82 -0.99
CA ILE A 115 -13.14 -9.75 -0.16
C ILE A 115 -13.84 -10.73 -1.10
N TRP A 116 -13.58 -12.00 -0.92
CA TRP A 116 -14.35 -13.06 -1.59
C TRP A 116 -15.55 -13.40 -0.72
N ASN A 117 -16.74 -12.94 -1.13
CA ASN A 117 -17.99 -12.99 -0.38
C ASN A 117 -18.90 -14.10 -0.92
N SER A 118 -18.43 -15.34 -0.76
CA SER A 118 -19.10 -16.56 -1.22
C SER A 118 -18.76 -17.72 -0.30
N GLU A 119 -19.68 -18.68 -0.19
CA GLU A 119 -19.43 -19.97 0.51
C GLU A 119 -18.42 -20.83 -0.26
N THR A 120 -18.40 -20.72 -1.60
CA THR A 120 -17.45 -21.45 -2.45
C THR A 120 -16.08 -20.78 -2.42
N PRO A 121 -14.99 -21.48 -2.05
CA PRO A 121 -13.66 -20.91 -1.99
C PRO A 121 -13.13 -20.45 -3.36
N ASN A 122 -12.49 -19.29 -3.42
CA ASN A 122 -11.70 -18.89 -4.58
C ASN A 122 -10.31 -19.54 -4.53
N VAL A 123 -10.17 -20.72 -5.12
CA VAL A 123 -8.95 -21.53 -5.03
C VAL A 123 -7.76 -20.86 -5.71
N PHE A 124 -7.96 -20.21 -6.86
CA PHE A 124 -6.88 -19.62 -7.64
C PHE A 124 -6.37 -18.31 -7.01
N GLU A 125 -7.28 -17.48 -6.48
CA GLU A 125 -6.91 -16.18 -5.92
C GLU A 125 -6.89 -16.14 -4.39
N ARG A 126 -6.96 -17.28 -3.72
CA ARG A 126 -7.03 -17.37 -2.24
C ARG A 126 -5.91 -16.62 -1.48
N ARG A 127 -4.79 -16.34 -2.15
CA ARG A 127 -3.70 -15.56 -1.57
C ARG A 127 -3.93 -14.05 -1.62
N TYR A 128 -4.84 -13.60 -2.50
CA TYR A 128 -5.05 -12.18 -2.83
C TYR A 128 -6.44 -11.69 -2.43
N VAL A 129 -7.23 -12.52 -1.78
CA VAL A 129 -8.58 -12.18 -1.30
C VAL A 129 -8.76 -12.62 0.15
N TYR A 130 -9.57 -11.89 0.89
CA TYR A 130 -10.09 -12.32 2.19
C TYR A 130 -11.40 -13.04 1.98
N ALA A 131 -11.46 -14.34 2.25
CA ALA A 131 -12.70 -15.12 2.17
C ALA A 131 -13.60 -14.81 3.37
N LEU A 132 -14.80 -14.34 3.11
CA LEU A 132 -15.83 -14.00 4.09
C LEU A 132 -17.19 -14.44 3.53
N PRO A 133 -17.72 -15.63 3.93
CA PRO A 133 -18.94 -16.18 3.34
C PRO A 133 -20.23 -15.47 3.81
N GLN A 134 -20.19 -14.79 4.96
CA GLN A 134 -21.39 -14.12 5.49
C GLN A 134 -21.83 -12.97 4.57
N PRO A 135 -23.15 -12.83 4.31
CA PRO A 135 -23.68 -11.76 3.48
C PRO A 135 -23.24 -10.37 3.96
N LEU A 136 -22.87 -9.50 3.03
CA LEU A 136 -22.46 -8.11 3.30
C LEU A 136 -23.46 -7.12 2.69
N ASP A 137 -23.95 -6.18 3.50
CA ASP A 137 -24.67 -4.97 3.02
C ASP A 137 -23.65 -3.95 2.53
N THR A 138 -23.33 -4.02 1.23
CA THR A 138 -22.38 -3.10 0.59
C THR A 138 -22.90 -1.66 0.52
N ALA A 139 -24.23 -1.46 0.53
CA ALA A 139 -24.81 -0.13 0.55
C ALA A 139 -24.62 0.55 1.92
N ALA A 140 -24.80 -0.20 3.02
CA ALA A 140 -24.49 0.31 4.36
C ALA A 140 -23.00 0.58 4.51
N MET A 141 -22.12 -0.30 4.00
CA MET A 141 -20.67 -0.08 3.98
C MET A 141 -20.30 1.19 3.22
N GLN A 142 -20.91 1.46 2.05
CA GLN A 142 -20.63 2.67 1.28
C GLN A 142 -21.10 3.94 2.01
N ARG A 143 -22.23 3.91 2.71
CA ARG A 143 -22.68 5.05 3.56
C ARG A 143 -21.69 5.33 4.67
N ALA A 144 -21.22 4.31 5.38
CA ALA A 144 -20.19 4.45 6.41
C ALA A 144 -18.86 4.95 5.84
N ALA A 145 -18.45 4.43 4.68
CA ALA A 145 -17.23 4.84 3.99
C ALA A 145 -17.21 6.33 3.65
N ALA A 146 -18.34 6.86 3.20
CA ALA A 146 -18.47 8.30 2.88
C ALA A 146 -18.22 9.20 4.11
N LEU A 147 -18.63 8.76 5.30
CA LEU A 147 -18.43 9.49 6.55
C LEU A 147 -16.96 9.44 7.05
N LEU A 148 -16.15 8.56 6.50
CA LEU A 148 -14.74 8.42 6.83
C LEU A 148 -13.82 9.15 5.84
N CYS A 149 -14.36 9.78 4.79
CA CYS A 149 -13.59 10.60 3.86
C CYS A 149 -13.35 12.00 4.41
N GLY A 150 -12.29 12.65 3.92
CA GLY A 150 -11.92 14.01 4.32
C GLY A 150 -10.61 14.04 5.10
N THR A 151 -10.30 15.24 5.64
CA THR A 151 -9.12 15.48 6.47
C THR A 151 -9.50 15.34 7.95
N HIS A 152 -9.04 14.26 8.57
CA HIS A 152 -9.35 13.92 9.95
C HIS A 152 -8.13 13.46 10.72
N ASP A 153 -8.24 13.48 12.05
CA ASP A 153 -7.32 12.74 12.93
C ASP A 153 -7.76 11.27 12.96
N TYR A 154 -6.97 10.39 12.30
CA TYR A 154 -7.26 8.96 12.20
C TYR A 154 -6.58 8.14 13.31
N THR A 155 -6.39 8.68 14.51
CA THR A 155 -5.80 7.95 15.64
C THR A 155 -6.54 6.65 15.93
N SER A 156 -7.89 6.64 15.89
CA SER A 156 -8.72 5.43 16.08
C SER A 156 -8.39 4.32 15.05
N PHE A 157 -7.88 4.70 13.89
CA PHE A 157 -7.51 3.79 12.81
C PHE A 157 -6.01 3.52 12.72
N CYS A 158 -5.24 3.77 13.79
CA CYS A 158 -3.80 3.56 13.85
C CYS A 158 -3.43 2.50 14.88
N ALA A 159 -2.68 1.46 14.46
CA ALA A 159 -2.20 0.44 15.38
C ALA A 159 -0.93 0.85 16.15
N ASN A 160 -0.32 1.98 15.83
CA ASN A 160 0.86 2.47 16.55
C ASN A 160 0.47 3.38 17.71
N ARG A 161 0.33 2.81 18.91
CA ARG A 161 0.01 3.55 20.15
C ARG A 161 1.07 4.57 20.59
N ARG A 162 2.32 4.45 20.08
CA ARG A 162 3.44 5.33 20.45
C ARG A 162 3.82 6.30 19.33
N MET A 163 2.88 6.62 18.44
CA MET A 163 3.14 7.49 17.32
C MET A 163 3.41 8.93 17.80
N LYS A 164 4.61 9.45 17.45
CA LYS A 164 5.02 10.82 17.80
C LYS A 164 4.64 11.85 16.72
N LYS A 165 4.27 11.38 15.51
CA LYS A 165 3.90 12.24 14.38
C LYS A 165 2.39 12.43 14.33
N SER A 166 1.95 13.48 13.64
CA SER A 166 0.52 13.74 13.42
C SER A 166 -0.21 12.53 12.83
N ALA A 167 -1.39 12.21 13.37
CA ALA A 167 -2.33 11.23 12.84
C ALA A 167 -3.29 11.81 11.81
N VAL A 168 -3.19 13.10 11.52
CA VAL A 168 -4.03 13.77 10.53
C VAL A 168 -3.65 13.28 9.14
N ARG A 169 -4.65 12.83 8.37
CA ARG A 169 -4.53 12.41 6.97
C ARG A 169 -5.72 12.92 6.19
N THR A 170 -5.55 13.01 4.88
CA THR A 170 -6.65 13.27 3.95
C THR A 170 -6.96 11.98 3.20
N VAL A 171 -8.15 11.44 3.44
CA VAL A 171 -8.71 10.33 2.66
C VAL A 171 -9.60 10.93 1.58
N ASP A 172 -9.16 10.88 0.33
CA ASP A 172 -9.86 11.50 -0.81
C ASP A 172 -11.16 10.77 -1.12
N ALA A 173 -11.13 9.43 -1.11
CA ALA A 173 -12.27 8.59 -1.41
C ALA A 173 -12.12 7.20 -0.78
N ILE A 174 -13.27 6.61 -0.40
CA ILE A 174 -13.44 5.20 -0.12
C ILE A 174 -14.64 4.71 -0.91
N THR A 175 -14.43 3.76 -1.85
CA THR A 175 -15.51 3.15 -2.62
C THR A 175 -15.68 1.68 -2.23
N VAL A 176 -16.95 1.22 -2.24
CA VAL A 176 -17.33 -0.17 -1.98
C VAL A 176 -18.12 -0.68 -3.17
N GLU A 177 -17.58 -1.64 -3.89
CA GLU A 177 -18.17 -2.17 -5.11
C GLU A 177 -18.38 -3.68 -4.99
N ARG A 178 -19.53 -4.17 -5.47
CA ARG A 178 -19.78 -5.60 -5.63
C ARG A 178 -19.55 -6.01 -7.09
N LEU A 179 -18.64 -6.95 -7.30
CA LEU A 179 -18.26 -7.49 -8.61
C LEU A 179 -18.49 -9.01 -8.60
N GLY A 180 -19.74 -9.41 -8.82
CA GLY A 180 -20.15 -10.81 -8.62
C GLY A 180 -19.99 -11.22 -7.16
N GLU A 181 -19.19 -12.23 -6.89
CA GLU A 181 -18.88 -12.72 -5.55
C GLU A 181 -17.73 -11.96 -4.85
N GLU A 182 -17.06 -11.05 -5.55
CA GLU A 182 -16.04 -10.19 -4.95
C GLU A 182 -16.69 -8.88 -4.46
N VAL A 183 -16.38 -8.50 -3.20
CA VAL A 183 -16.58 -7.13 -2.71
C VAL A 183 -15.21 -6.45 -2.64
N ARG A 184 -15.11 -5.31 -3.31
CA ARG A 184 -13.88 -4.55 -3.43
C ARG A 184 -14.01 -3.21 -2.74
N LEU A 185 -13.08 -2.89 -1.85
CA LEU A 185 -12.96 -1.59 -1.22
C LEU A 185 -11.72 -0.90 -1.79
N THR A 186 -11.89 0.33 -2.31
CA THR A 186 -10.77 1.15 -2.80
C THR A 186 -10.61 2.36 -1.90
N PHE A 187 -9.38 2.60 -1.43
CA PHE A 187 -9.01 3.69 -0.54
C PHE A 187 -7.99 4.58 -1.23
N SER A 188 -8.29 5.86 -1.44
CA SER A 188 -7.38 6.87 -1.98
C SER A 188 -7.14 7.98 -0.97
N GLY A 189 -5.89 8.47 -0.87
CA GLY A 189 -5.54 9.54 0.06
C GLY A 189 -4.09 9.98 -0.05
N ASP A 190 -3.71 11.02 0.71
CA ASP A 190 -2.35 11.57 0.77
C ASP A 190 -1.36 10.60 1.42
N GLY A 191 -1.83 9.77 2.33
CA GLY A 191 -1.06 8.75 3.03
C GLY A 191 -1.90 8.02 4.07
N PHE A 192 -1.38 6.89 4.52
CA PHE A 192 -2.07 6.05 5.50
C PHE A 192 -1.15 5.73 6.68
N LEU A 193 -1.75 5.63 7.88
CA LEU A 193 -1.06 5.26 9.11
C LEU A 193 -0.81 3.75 9.16
N TYR A 194 -0.07 3.32 10.16
CA TYR A 194 0.20 1.90 10.38
C TYR A 194 -1.10 1.12 10.60
N HIS A 195 -1.34 0.12 9.76
CA HIS A 195 -2.54 -0.70 9.65
C HIS A 195 -3.84 0.05 9.29
N MET A 196 -3.80 1.34 8.99
CA MET A 196 -4.99 2.18 8.82
C MET A 196 -6.01 1.60 7.84
N VAL A 197 -5.61 1.26 6.62
CA VAL A 197 -6.53 0.71 5.61
C VAL A 197 -7.17 -0.60 6.09
N ARG A 198 -6.43 -1.45 6.77
CA ARG A 198 -6.94 -2.73 7.30
C ARG A 198 -7.92 -2.52 8.45
N ILE A 199 -7.70 -1.51 9.30
CA ILE A 199 -8.61 -1.16 10.40
C ILE A 199 -9.88 -0.51 9.84
N LEU A 200 -9.76 0.40 8.87
CA LEU A 200 -10.90 0.96 8.14
C LEU A 200 -11.73 -0.16 7.51
N THR A 201 -11.08 -1.11 6.83
CA THR A 201 -11.76 -2.28 6.25
C THR A 201 -12.49 -3.09 7.31
N GLY A 202 -11.83 -3.42 8.44
CA GLY A 202 -12.47 -4.21 9.51
C GLY A 202 -13.68 -3.49 10.11
N THR A 203 -13.60 -2.17 10.28
CA THR A 203 -14.72 -1.36 10.78
C THR A 203 -15.88 -1.34 9.78
N LEU A 204 -15.60 -1.22 8.47
CA LEU A 204 -16.61 -1.29 7.42
C LEU A 204 -17.22 -2.69 7.29
N LEU A 205 -16.44 -3.75 7.56
CA LEU A 205 -16.97 -5.11 7.62
C LEU A 205 -17.97 -5.31 8.75
N GLU A 206 -17.74 -4.73 9.94
CA GLU A 206 -18.71 -4.75 11.04
C GLU A 206 -20.03 -4.09 10.61
N VAL A 207 -19.96 -3.00 9.83
CA VAL A 207 -21.17 -2.36 9.27
C VAL A 207 -21.86 -3.27 8.25
N GLY A 208 -21.12 -3.86 7.32
CA GLY A 208 -21.67 -4.76 6.31
C GLY A 208 -22.31 -6.01 6.88
N LEU A 209 -21.83 -6.47 8.03
CA LEU A 209 -22.37 -7.62 8.78
C LEU A 209 -23.54 -7.23 9.72
N GLY A 210 -23.94 -5.94 9.75
CA GLY A 210 -24.99 -5.45 10.66
C GLY A 210 -24.59 -5.40 12.14
N GLN A 211 -23.29 -5.50 12.45
CA GLN A 211 -22.76 -5.48 13.82
C GLN A 211 -22.51 -4.08 14.33
N ARG A 212 -22.53 -3.07 13.44
CA ARG A 212 -22.28 -1.67 13.72
C ARG A 212 -23.18 -0.80 12.84
N ASP A 213 -23.72 0.29 13.42
CA ASP A 213 -24.46 1.28 12.64
C ASP A 213 -23.52 2.13 11.80
N ALA A 214 -23.87 2.38 10.53
CA ALA A 214 -23.08 3.19 9.60
C ALA A 214 -22.89 4.64 10.07
N GLY A 215 -23.87 5.20 10.80
CA GLY A 215 -23.85 6.57 11.32
C GLY A 215 -22.85 6.79 12.45
N THR A 216 -22.25 5.75 13.03
CA THR A 216 -21.29 5.88 14.16
C THR A 216 -19.89 6.29 13.73
N MET A 217 -19.59 6.40 12.45
CA MET A 217 -18.24 6.70 11.96
C MET A 217 -17.67 8.05 12.47
N PRO A 218 -18.44 9.15 12.55
CA PRO A 218 -17.96 10.39 13.14
C PRO A 218 -17.56 10.24 14.62
N ASP A 219 -18.29 9.43 15.40
CA ASP A 219 -17.99 9.21 16.81
C ASP A 219 -16.69 8.40 16.96
N VAL A 220 -16.47 7.40 16.09
CA VAL A 220 -15.21 6.63 16.06
C VAL A 220 -14.01 7.54 15.73
N LEU A 221 -14.16 8.47 14.78
CA LEU A 221 -13.11 9.46 14.47
C LEU A 221 -12.87 10.39 15.67
N ALA A 222 -13.93 10.92 16.27
CA ALA A 222 -13.87 11.86 17.40
C ALA A 222 -13.24 11.23 18.65
N ALA A 223 -13.46 9.95 18.88
CA ALA A 223 -12.95 9.22 20.05
C ALA A 223 -11.41 9.17 20.10
N ARG A 224 -10.71 9.19 18.97
CA ARG A 224 -9.24 9.06 18.88
C ARG A 224 -8.70 7.87 19.68
N ASP A 225 -9.47 6.82 19.79
CA ASP A 225 -9.14 5.59 20.50
C ASP A 225 -9.26 4.39 19.55
N ARG A 226 -8.16 3.61 19.42
CA ARG A 226 -8.10 2.39 18.62
C ARG A 226 -9.18 1.35 19.05
N ALA A 227 -9.57 1.35 20.32
CA ALA A 227 -10.54 0.40 20.84
C ALA A 227 -11.97 0.62 20.28
N THR A 228 -12.28 1.83 19.81
CA THR A 228 -13.60 2.16 19.22
C THR A 228 -13.74 1.70 17.77
N ALA A 229 -12.63 1.49 17.06
CA ALA A 229 -12.64 0.98 15.70
C ALA A 229 -12.64 -0.56 15.66
N GLY A 230 -13.08 -1.11 14.54
CA GLY A 230 -13.18 -2.54 14.33
C GLY A 230 -11.83 -3.28 14.29
N ALA A 231 -11.89 -4.58 14.16
CA ALA A 231 -10.72 -5.46 14.07
C ALA A 231 -9.83 -5.11 12.87
N THR A 232 -8.54 -5.42 12.97
CA THR A 232 -7.63 -5.27 11.82
C THR A 232 -7.88 -6.39 10.82
N ALA A 233 -8.38 -6.06 9.64
CA ALA A 233 -8.67 -7.04 8.58
C ALA A 233 -7.38 -7.79 8.14
N PRO A 234 -7.48 -9.06 7.70
CA PRO A 234 -6.35 -9.87 7.25
C PRO A 234 -5.51 -9.19 6.17
N ALA A 235 -4.18 -9.36 6.21
CA ALA A 235 -3.26 -8.71 5.27
C ALA A 235 -3.46 -9.16 3.82
N ARG A 236 -3.77 -10.44 3.61
CA ARG A 236 -3.86 -11.09 2.28
C ARG A 236 -4.87 -10.48 1.30
N GLY A 237 -5.89 -9.75 1.80
CA GLY A 237 -6.82 -9.03 0.94
C GLY A 237 -6.32 -7.66 0.49
N LEU A 238 -5.25 -7.13 1.10
CA LEU A 238 -4.77 -5.77 0.87
C LEU A 238 -3.68 -5.71 -0.20
N ILE A 239 -3.85 -4.79 -1.15
CA ILE A 239 -2.92 -4.54 -2.24
C ILE A 239 -2.64 -3.03 -2.32
N LEU A 240 -1.38 -2.61 -2.26
CA LEU A 240 -0.99 -1.28 -2.69
C LEU A 240 -1.16 -1.22 -4.21
N TRP A 241 -2.19 -0.50 -4.66
CA TRP A 241 -2.63 -0.50 -6.05
C TRP A 241 -1.86 0.48 -6.90
N GLU A 242 -1.64 1.69 -6.37
CA GLU A 242 -1.01 2.78 -7.09
C GLU A 242 -0.35 3.78 -6.14
N THR A 243 0.66 4.49 -6.64
CA THR A 243 1.32 5.61 -5.99
C THR A 243 1.35 6.80 -6.94
N ARG A 244 0.89 7.97 -6.47
CA ARG A 244 0.78 9.20 -7.28
C ARG A 244 1.94 10.15 -6.98
N TYR A 245 2.49 10.72 -8.04
CA TYR A 245 3.56 11.72 -8.00
C TYR A 245 3.13 12.92 -8.84
N ALA A 246 3.62 14.12 -8.52
CA ALA A 246 3.48 15.25 -9.42
C ALA A 246 4.14 14.94 -10.77
N HIS A 247 3.51 15.37 -11.86
CA HIS A 247 4.14 15.33 -13.17
C HIS A 247 5.28 16.35 -13.20
N THR A 248 6.51 15.91 -12.99
CA THR A 248 7.69 16.73 -13.20
C THR A 248 8.01 16.79 -14.69
N HIS A 249 8.17 17.98 -15.25
CA HIS A 249 8.68 18.14 -16.61
C HIS A 249 10.09 17.53 -16.68
N PRO A 250 10.38 16.64 -17.64
CA PRO A 250 11.68 15.94 -17.67
C PRO A 250 12.89 16.87 -17.77
N GLU A 251 12.72 18.07 -18.30
CA GLU A 251 13.82 19.02 -18.54
C GLU A 251 14.00 20.10 -17.46
N THR A 252 12.96 20.54 -16.79
CA THR A 252 13.04 21.68 -15.85
C THR A 252 12.92 21.29 -14.37
N GLY A 253 12.38 20.12 -14.06
CA GLY A 253 12.13 19.70 -12.69
C GLY A 253 11.06 20.52 -11.95
N GLU A 254 10.35 21.42 -12.66
CA GLU A 254 9.29 22.25 -12.09
C GLU A 254 7.95 21.52 -12.08
N GLU A 255 7.19 21.66 -10.98
CA GLU A 255 5.84 21.14 -10.86
C GLU A 255 4.90 21.92 -11.80
N LYS A 256 4.18 21.22 -12.68
CA LYS A 256 2.99 21.83 -13.33
C LYS A 256 1.98 22.12 -12.24
N ARG A 257 1.68 23.38 -12.01
CA ARG A 257 0.48 23.82 -11.28
C ARG A 257 -0.70 23.68 -12.23
N GLU A 258 -1.60 22.75 -11.94
CA GLU A 258 -2.96 22.75 -12.50
C GLU A 258 -3.88 23.56 -11.59
#